data_e2f71ae5dc160c9f63e3fc46260811a4
#
_entry.id   e2f71ae5dc160c9f63e3fc46260811a4
#
_cell.length_a   1.000
_cell.length_b   1.000
_cell.length_c   1.000
_cell.angle_alpha   90.00
_cell.angle_beta   90.00
_cell.angle_gamma   90.00
#
_symmetry.space_group_name_H-M   'P 1'
#
loop_
_entity.id
_entity.type
_entity.pdbx_description
1 polymer ?
#
loop_
_entity_poly.entity_id
_entity_poly.type
_entity_poly.pdbx_seq_one_letter_code
_entity_poly.pdbx_strand_id
1 'polypeptide(L)'
;KELYGRELTRSECRNAEEALLILAEKRPGLTSANGKRICNRCGNQDRKKMLAAPCACGTTCFYCLSCLNMGKIKSCTVLHHLPEINAFERPIEPILQWQGQLSSEQQRASEEIVETVQAEETRLIWAVAGAGKTEMIFEGIAACLRKGGRVCLASPRVDVCLELAPRIKQAFPAVPMALLYGGNEDGYSYTPLVIATTHQLLRFREAFDLLIIDEIDSFPYH
;
A
#
# COMPACT_ATOMS: atom_id res chain seq x y z
N LYS A 1 -12.73 -4.12 10.73
CA LYS A 1 -11.26 -3.93 10.65
C LYS A 1 -10.77 -3.40 9.27
N GLU A 2 -11.54 -3.58 8.20
CA GLU A 2 -11.15 -3.25 6.82
C GLU A 2 -10.84 -1.77 6.54
N LEU A 3 -11.15 -0.85 7.45
CA LEU A 3 -10.88 0.59 7.32
C LEU A 3 -9.56 1.04 7.96
N TYR A 4 -8.94 0.22 8.83
CA TYR A 4 -7.70 0.60 9.49
C TYR A 4 -6.56 0.81 8.50
N GLY A 5 -5.89 1.95 8.59
CA GLY A 5 -4.83 2.37 7.68
C GLY A 5 -5.29 2.64 6.24
N ARG A 6 -6.61 2.61 5.95
CA ARG A 6 -7.13 2.85 4.60
C ARG A 6 -7.80 4.22 4.50
N GLU A 7 -7.71 4.82 3.33
CA GLU A 7 -8.43 6.04 2.97
C GLU A 7 -9.31 5.78 1.75
N LEU A 8 -10.61 5.66 1.99
CA LEU A 8 -11.59 5.15 1.04
C LEU A 8 -12.73 6.11 0.79
N THR A 9 -13.30 6.06 -0.42
CA THR A 9 -14.60 6.67 -0.71
C THR A 9 -15.73 5.85 -0.08
N ARG A 10 -16.91 6.44 0.09
CA ARG A 10 -18.10 5.72 0.60
C ARG A 10 -18.44 4.49 -0.25
N SER A 11 -18.27 4.56 -1.56
CA SER A 11 -18.54 3.43 -2.46
C SER A 11 -17.53 2.28 -2.34
N GLU A 12 -16.34 2.54 -1.86
CA GLU A 12 -15.31 1.53 -1.58
C GLU A 12 -15.46 0.88 -0.20
N CYS A 13 -16.20 1.51 0.70
CA CYS A 13 -16.50 1.02 2.06
C CYS A 13 -17.71 0.07 2.09
N ARG A 14 -17.91 -0.78 1.09
CA ARG A 14 -19.15 -1.59 0.93
C ARG A 14 -19.45 -2.50 2.12
N ASN A 15 -18.42 -3.06 2.75
CA ASN A 15 -18.53 -4.00 3.86
C ASN A 15 -18.20 -3.35 5.21
N ALA A 16 -17.98 -2.03 5.25
CA ALA A 16 -17.67 -1.36 6.50
C ALA A 16 -18.94 -1.15 7.33
N GLU A 17 -18.86 -1.47 8.61
CA GLU A 17 -19.91 -1.18 9.58
C GLU A 17 -20.17 0.32 9.64
N GLU A 18 -21.44 0.73 9.64
CA GLU A 18 -21.83 2.15 9.67
C GLU A 18 -21.22 2.87 10.90
N ALA A 19 -21.15 2.20 12.04
CA ALA A 19 -20.52 2.71 13.25
C ALA A 19 -19.06 3.12 13.05
N LEU A 20 -18.29 2.33 12.29
CA LEU A 20 -16.88 2.67 11.99
C LEU A 20 -16.77 3.87 11.05
N LEU A 21 -17.72 4.02 10.12
CA LEU A 21 -17.74 5.18 9.23
C LEU A 21 -18.10 6.49 9.95
N ILE A 22 -18.88 6.41 11.04
CA ILE A 22 -19.18 7.57 11.90
C ILE A 22 -17.90 8.03 12.60
N LEU A 23 -17.06 7.10 13.08
CA LEU A 23 -15.80 7.37 13.77
C LEU A 23 -14.66 7.76 12.83
N ALA A 24 -14.80 7.49 11.53
CA ALA A 24 -13.76 7.76 10.55
C ALA A 24 -13.52 9.28 10.38
N GLU A 25 -12.25 9.66 10.32
CA GLU A 25 -11.82 10.97 9.84
C GLU A 25 -12.36 11.18 8.43
N LYS A 26 -12.91 12.36 8.15
CA LYS A 26 -13.47 12.71 6.86
C LYS A 26 -12.65 13.82 6.21
N ARG A 27 -12.20 13.57 4.98
CA ARG A 27 -11.43 14.52 4.20
C ARG A 27 -12.08 14.73 2.82
N PRO A 28 -12.16 15.95 2.28
CA PRO A 28 -12.67 16.18 0.93
C PRO A 28 -11.79 15.47 -0.10
N GLY A 29 -12.37 14.91 -1.16
CA GLY A 29 -11.64 14.26 -2.25
C GLY A 29 -10.76 15.24 -3.02
N LEU A 30 -11.23 16.48 -3.20
CA LEU A 30 -10.47 17.59 -3.79
C LEU A 30 -10.44 18.77 -2.84
N THR A 31 -9.27 19.41 -2.70
CA THR A 31 -9.09 20.69 -2.03
C THR A 31 -8.60 21.74 -3.02
N SER A 32 -8.72 23.02 -2.65
CA SER A 32 -8.19 24.13 -3.42
C SER A 32 -7.25 24.95 -2.54
N ALA A 33 -6.00 25.11 -2.99
CA ALA A 33 -5.01 25.94 -2.33
C ALA A 33 -4.31 26.81 -3.37
N ASN A 34 -4.17 28.11 -3.11
CA ASN A 34 -3.48 29.07 -3.99
C ASN A 34 -4.00 29.02 -5.45
N GLY A 35 -5.31 28.86 -5.66
CA GLY A 35 -5.93 28.78 -6.98
C GLY A 35 -5.67 27.48 -7.75
N LYS A 36 -5.00 26.50 -7.13
CA LYS A 36 -4.79 25.16 -7.69
C LYS A 36 -5.69 24.16 -6.97
N ARG A 37 -6.24 23.20 -7.73
CA ARG A 37 -6.96 22.04 -7.18
C ARG A 37 -5.99 20.91 -6.92
N ILE A 38 -6.14 20.26 -5.80
CA ILE A 38 -5.32 19.14 -5.35
C ILE A 38 -6.25 17.95 -5.12
N CYS A 39 -5.94 16.82 -5.76
CA CYS A 39 -6.60 15.56 -5.44
C CYS A 39 -5.99 14.98 -4.15
N ASN A 40 -6.78 14.86 -3.11
CA ASN A 40 -6.29 14.38 -1.82
C ASN A 40 -6.00 12.88 -1.78
N ARG A 41 -6.40 12.10 -2.81
CA ARG A 41 -6.01 10.69 -2.94
C ARG A 41 -4.66 10.52 -3.64
N CYS A 42 -4.45 11.12 -4.81
CA CYS A 42 -3.26 10.87 -5.64
C CYS A 42 -2.29 12.05 -5.72
N GLY A 43 -2.57 13.15 -5.03
CA GLY A 43 -1.72 14.35 -5.05
C GLY A 43 -1.75 15.17 -6.35
N ASN A 44 -2.50 14.73 -7.37
CA ASN A 44 -2.52 15.42 -8.68
C ASN A 44 -2.93 16.88 -8.54
N GLN A 45 -2.14 17.79 -9.15
CA GLN A 45 -2.35 19.24 -9.20
C GLN A 45 -2.42 19.77 -10.65
N ASP A 46 -2.24 18.90 -11.64
CA ASP A 46 -2.30 19.29 -13.05
C ASP A 46 -3.74 19.65 -13.43
N ARG A 47 -3.93 20.92 -13.86
CA ARG A 47 -5.22 21.42 -14.31
C ARG A 47 -5.79 20.66 -15.51
N LYS A 48 -4.94 20.12 -16.40
CA LYS A 48 -5.35 19.33 -17.57
C LYS A 48 -5.94 17.97 -17.15
N LYS A 49 -5.57 17.49 -15.98
CA LYS A 49 -6.08 16.26 -15.39
C LYS A 49 -7.25 16.48 -14.40
N MET A 50 -7.84 17.69 -14.40
CA MET A 50 -9.03 18.07 -13.60
C MET A 50 -10.16 18.50 -14.52
N LEU A 51 -11.13 17.62 -14.78
CA LEU A 51 -12.23 17.87 -15.70
C LEU A 51 -13.50 18.30 -14.96
N ALA A 52 -14.11 19.41 -15.38
CA ALA A 52 -15.43 19.81 -14.91
C ALA A 52 -16.52 19.07 -15.68
N ALA A 53 -17.46 18.42 -14.98
CA ALA A 53 -18.58 17.72 -15.61
C ALA A 53 -19.81 17.71 -14.68
N PRO A 54 -21.02 17.54 -15.22
CA PRO A 54 -22.23 17.32 -14.44
C PRO A 54 -22.07 16.13 -13.49
N CYS A 55 -22.63 16.27 -12.29
CA CYS A 55 -22.52 15.24 -11.25
C CYS A 55 -23.90 14.88 -10.68
N ALA A 56 -24.06 13.63 -10.31
CA ALA A 56 -25.28 13.14 -9.64
C ALA A 56 -25.60 13.83 -8.30
N CYS A 57 -24.67 14.64 -7.75
CA CYS A 57 -24.94 15.51 -6.60
C CYS A 57 -25.78 16.76 -6.94
N GLY A 58 -26.19 16.94 -8.19
CA GLY A 58 -26.99 18.06 -8.65
C GLY A 58 -26.20 19.29 -9.10
N THR A 59 -24.86 19.26 -9.02
CA THR A 59 -23.99 20.39 -9.41
C THR A 59 -22.91 19.96 -10.39
N THR A 60 -22.18 20.91 -10.97
CA THR A 60 -20.96 20.62 -11.74
C THR A 60 -19.81 20.34 -10.76
N CYS A 61 -19.20 19.15 -10.86
CA CYS A 61 -18.02 18.78 -10.08
C CYS A 61 -16.77 18.73 -10.94
N PHE A 62 -15.62 18.95 -10.31
CA PHE A 62 -14.33 18.60 -10.90
C PHE A 62 -14.00 17.16 -10.58
N TYR A 63 -13.48 16.44 -11.57
CA TYR A 63 -13.08 15.04 -11.49
C TYR A 63 -11.57 14.94 -11.69
N CYS A 64 -10.88 14.18 -10.82
CA CYS A 64 -9.49 13.84 -11.02
C CYS A 64 -9.36 12.71 -12.04
N LEU A 65 -8.80 12.99 -13.23
CA LEU A 65 -8.63 11.99 -14.29
C LEU A 65 -7.61 10.92 -13.92
N SER A 66 -6.59 11.23 -13.10
CA SER A 66 -5.60 10.27 -12.62
C SER A 66 -6.22 9.19 -11.71
N CYS A 67 -7.41 9.42 -11.15
CA CYS A 67 -8.09 8.47 -10.26
C CYS A 67 -9.25 7.72 -10.94
N LEU A 68 -9.52 7.93 -12.23
CA LEU A 68 -10.72 7.36 -12.88
C LEU A 68 -10.81 5.84 -12.76
N ASN A 69 -9.69 5.14 -12.97
CA ASN A 69 -9.62 3.67 -12.96
C ASN A 69 -9.58 3.07 -11.55
N MET A 70 -9.48 3.90 -10.51
CA MET A 70 -9.34 3.47 -9.11
C MET A 70 -10.51 3.86 -8.21
N GLY A 71 -11.55 4.42 -8.80
CA GLY A 71 -12.66 5.05 -8.10
C GLY A 71 -12.61 6.57 -8.28
N LYS A 72 -13.70 7.10 -8.79
CA LYS A 72 -13.82 8.52 -9.20
C LYS A 72 -13.67 9.45 -7.99
N ILE A 73 -12.61 10.24 -7.96
CA ILE A 73 -12.45 11.36 -7.00
C ILE A 73 -12.96 12.63 -7.65
N LYS A 74 -13.88 13.30 -6.99
CA LYS A 74 -14.57 14.51 -7.46
C LYS A 74 -14.78 15.52 -6.31
N SER A 75 -15.17 16.75 -6.64
CA SER A 75 -15.34 17.83 -5.65
C SER A 75 -16.27 17.45 -4.48
N CYS A 76 -17.31 16.65 -4.74
CA CYS A 76 -18.25 16.20 -3.71
C CYS A 76 -17.87 14.85 -3.07
N THR A 77 -16.72 14.27 -3.40
CA THR A 77 -16.26 13.03 -2.77
C THR A 77 -15.76 13.31 -1.36
N VAL A 78 -16.12 12.45 -0.43
CA VAL A 78 -15.55 12.38 0.92
C VAL A 78 -14.71 11.11 1.02
N LEU A 79 -13.49 11.25 1.48
CA LEU A 79 -12.58 10.18 1.84
C LEU A 79 -12.73 9.89 3.34
N HIS A 80 -12.84 8.62 3.69
CA HIS A 80 -12.97 8.13 5.06
C HIS A 80 -11.71 7.39 5.45
N HIS A 81 -11.13 7.71 6.60
CA HIS A 81 -9.90 7.14 7.12
C HIS A 81 -10.05 6.76 8.61
N LEU A 82 -9.53 5.59 8.96
CA LEU A 82 -9.26 5.22 10.36
C LEU A 82 -7.76 4.96 10.51
N PRO A 83 -7.12 5.51 11.55
CA PRO A 83 -5.70 5.23 11.81
C PRO A 83 -5.41 3.74 11.91
N GLU A 84 -4.23 3.33 11.46
CA GLU A 84 -3.75 1.97 11.66
C GLU A 84 -3.46 1.74 13.14
N ILE A 85 -3.85 0.58 13.66
CA ILE A 85 -3.67 0.21 15.07
C ILE A 85 -2.93 -1.12 15.22
N ASN A 86 -2.51 -1.74 14.11
CA ASN A 86 -1.81 -3.02 14.09
C ASN A 86 -2.51 -4.10 14.94
N ALA A 87 -3.85 -4.21 14.82
CA ALA A 87 -4.68 -5.15 15.56
C ALA A 87 -4.55 -6.58 15.00
N PHE A 88 -3.33 -7.05 14.85
CA PHE A 88 -3.01 -8.40 14.39
C PHE A 88 -2.63 -9.30 15.58
N GLU A 89 -2.93 -10.58 15.44
CA GLU A 89 -2.31 -11.58 16.30
C GLU A 89 -0.81 -11.64 16.00
N ARG A 90 0.02 -11.66 17.04
CA ARG A 90 1.47 -11.78 16.86
C ARG A 90 1.78 -13.13 16.22
N PRO A 91 2.56 -13.16 15.15
CA PRO A 91 2.95 -14.41 14.51
C PRO A 91 3.72 -15.29 15.49
N ILE A 92 3.50 -16.62 15.38
CA ILE A 92 4.21 -17.62 16.19
C ILE A 92 5.57 -17.89 15.54
N GLU A 93 6.64 -17.94 16.35
CA GLU A 93 7.97 -18.30 15.87
C GLU A 93 8.09 -19.79 15.47
N PRO A 94 8.89 -20.14 14.47
CA PRO A 94 9.64 -19.23 13.60
C PRO A 94 8.75 -18.55 12.55
N ILE A 95 8.79 -17.23 12.50
CA ILE A 95 8.01 -16.43 11.52
C ILE A 95 8.53 -16.69 10.10
N LEU A 96 9.85 -16.62 9.94
CA LEU A 96 10.56 -16.91 8.68
C LEU A 96 10.94 -18.38 8.63
N GLN A 97 10.52 -19.09 7.57
CA GLN A 97 10.80 -20.51 7.37
C GLN A 97 11.62 -20.78 6.10
N TRP A 98 12.27 -19.77 5.58
CA TRP A 98 13.16 -19.93 4.44
C TRP A 98 14.49 -20.56 4.88
N GLN A 99 14.94 -21.59 4.12
CA GLN A 99 16.15 -22.40 4.43
C GLN A 99 17.30 -22.19 3.44
N GLY A 100 17.21 -21.17 2.57
CA GLY A 100 18.28 -20.84 1.63
C GLY A 100 19.49 -20.21 2.32
N GLN A 101 20.55 -20.05 1.56
CA GLN A 101 21.76 -19.35 2.00
C GLN A 101 21.95 -18.10 1.15
N LEU A 102 22.21 -16.99 1.80
CA LEU A 102 22.60 -15.74 1.15
C LEU A 102 24.09 -15.75 0.84
N SER A 103 24.51 -15.16 -0.27
CA SER A 103 25.93 -14.82 -0.49
C SER A 103 26.38 -13.77 0.53
N SER A 104 27.69 -13.53 0.62
CA SER A 104 28.24 -12.51 1.53
C SER A 104 27.66 -11.12 1.25
N GLU A 105 27.49 -10.77 -0.01
CA GLU A 105 26.91 -9.48 -0.44
C GLU A 105 25.41 -9.39 -0.12
N GLN A 106 24.66 -10.47 -0.36
CA GLN A 106 23.25 -10.56 -0.03
C GLN A 106 23.04 -10.50 1.49
N GLN A 107 23.87 -11.19 2.27
CA GLN A 107 23.80 -11.20 3.72
C GLN A 107 24.03 -9.78 4.28
N ARG A 108 25.05 -9.08 3.79
CA ARG A 108 25.30 -7.69 4.17
C ARG A 108 24.13 -6.78 3.83
N ALA A 109 23.55 -6.91 2.62
CA ALA A 109 22.36 -6.13 2.24
C ALA A 109 21.15 -6.44 3.14
N SER A 110 20.97 -7.71 3.51
CA SER A 110 19.89 -8.13 4.42
C SER A 110 20.07 -7.54 5.83
N GLU A 111 21.28 -7.54 6.37
CA GLU A 111 21.60 -6.92 7.65
C GLU A 111 21.34 -5.41 7.63
N GLU A 112 21.76 -4.72 6.57
CA GLU A 112 21.50 -3.30 6.38
C GLU A 112 19.99 -2.99 6.28
N ILE A 113 19.17 -3.88 5.69
CA ILE A 113 17.70 -3.74 5.67
C ILE A 113 17.14 -3.86 7.09
N VAL A 114 17.61 -4.83 7.89
CA VAL A 114 17.16 -4.99 9.27
C VAL A 114 17.50 -3.76 10.10
N GLU A 115 18.71 -3.21 9.96
CA GLU A 115 19.11 -1.96 10.62
C GLU A 115 18.19 -0.79 10.24
N THR A 116 17.86 -0.68 8.94
CA THR A 116 16.95 0.35 8.41
C THR A 116 15.55 0.26 9.05
N VAL A 117 15.03 -0.97 9.21
CA VAL A 117 13.74 -1.23 9.87
C VAL A 117 13.80 -0.87 11.37
N GLN A 118 14.96 -1.05 12.01
CA GLN A 118 15.13 -0.72 13.43
C GLN A 118 15.25 0.78 13.66
N ALA A 119 15.93 1.48 12.73
CA ALA A 119 16.17 2.93 12.78
C ALA A 119 15.00 3.76 12.20
N GLU A 120 13.98 3.12 11.61
CA GLU A 120 12.87 3.78 10.91
C GLU A 120 13.32 4.72 9.79
N GLU A 121 14.34 4.30 9.05
CA GLU A 121 14.96 5.06 7.97
C GLU A 121 14.49 4.62 6.58
N THR A 122 14.86 5.40 5.56
CA THR A 122 14.68 5.05 4.16
C THR A 122 16.02 4.64 3.54
N ARG A 123 16.02 3.51 2.82
CA ARG A 123 17.23 3.00 2.14
C ARG A 123 16.92 2.61 0.69
N LEU A 124 17.83 2.91 -0.20
CA LEU A 124 17.84 2.43 -1.58
C LEU A 124 18.81 1.27 -1.72
N ILE A 125 18.31 0.13 -2.23
CA ILE A 125 19.12 -1.04 -2.54
C ILE A 125 19.27 -1.13 -4.04
N TRP A 126 20.52 -1.02 -4.52
CA TRP A 126 20.83 -1.16 -5.93
C TRP A 126 21.40 -2.56 -6.19
N ALA A 127 20.66 -3.37 -6.95
CA ALA A 127 21.09 -4.72 -7.30
C ALA A 127 20.64 -5.07 -8.74
N VAL A 128 21.49 -5.83 -9.44
CA VAL A 128 21.18 -6.30 -10.79
C VAL A 128 20.01 -7.28 -10.81
N ALA A 129 19.41 -7.48 -11.99
CA ALA A 129 18.39 -8.51 -12.17
C ALA A 129 18.95 -9.90 -11.79
N GLY A 130 18.16 -10.70 -11.10
CA GLY A 130 18.59 -12.03 -10.66
C GLY A 130 19.50 -12.07 -9.41
N ALA A 131 19.82 -10.92 -8.80
CA ALA A 131 20.67 -10.86 -7.60
C ALA A 131 20.02 -11.42 -6.31
N GLY A 132 18.81 -11.99 -6.37
CA GLY A 132 18.10 -12.51 -5.19
C GLY A 132 17.55 -11.42 -4.27
N LYS A 133 17.09 -10.31 -4.83
CA LYS A 133 16.53 -9.17 -4.06
C LYS A 133 15.43 -9.60 -3.09
N THR A 134 14.61 -10.57 -3.49
CA THR A 134 13.50 -11.05 -2.66
C THR A 134 13.98 -11.74 -1.39
N GLU A 135 15.05 -12.53 -1.46
CA GLU A 135 15.60 -13.24 -0.30
C GLU A 135 16.27 -12.27 0.68
N MET A 136 16.90 -11.21 0.19
CA MET A 136 17.56 -10.19 1.03
C MET A 136 16.57 -9.45 1.95
N ILE A 137 15.29 -9.30 1.54
CA ILE A 137 14.28 -8.58 2.33
C ILE A 137 13.60 -9.44 3.40
N PHE A 138 13.79 -10.76 3.40
CA PHE A 138 13.05 -11.66 4.31
C PHE A 138 13.27 -11.35 5.79
N GLU A 139 14.53 -11.16 6.21
CA GLU A 139 14.83 -10.84 7.62
C GLU A 139 14.29 -9.46 8.03
N GLY A 140 14.32 -8.47 7.12
CA GLY A 140 13.70 -7.17 7.37
C GLY A 140 12.18 -7.26 7.57
N ILE A 141 11.49 -8.07 6.75
CA ILE A 141 10.06 -8.37 6.90
C ILE A 141 9.82 -9.05 8.25
N ALA A 142 10.59 -10.09 8.58
CA ALA A 142 10.49 -10.81 9.84
C ALA A 142 10.71 -9.89 11.05
N ALA A 143 11.70 -9.01 10.99
CA ALA A 143 12.01 -8.05 12.05
C ALA A 143 10.84 -7.09 12.31
N CYS A 144 10.19 -6.56 11.25
CA CYS A 144 9.01 -5.72 11.37
C CYS A 144 7.82 -6.50 11.97
N LEU A 145 7.53 -7.71 11.46
CA LEU A 145 6.43 -8.55 11.93
C LEU A 145 6.61 -8.99 13.41
N ARG A 146 7.84 -9.27 13.86
CA ARG A 146 8.13 -9.58 15.27
C ARG A 146 7.77 -8.45 16.23
N LYS A 147 7.93 -7.20 15.78
CA LYS A 147 7.49 -6.01 16.52
C LYS A 147 5.97 -5.82 16.51
N GLY A 148 5.23 -6.62 15.75
CA GLY A 148 3.80 -6.47 15.51
C GLY A 148 3.47 -5.41 14.46
N GLY A 149 4.46 -4.98 13.69
CA GLY A 149 4.31 -4.02 12.61
C GLY A 149 3.63 -4.62 11.37
N ARG A 150 3.15 -3.74 10.50
CA ARG A 150 2.50 -4.05 9.24
C ARG A 150 3.42 -3.80 8.05
N VAL A 151 3.52 -4.77 7.16
CA VAL A 151 4.44 -4.74 6.02
C VAL A 151 3.68 -4.68 4.70
N CYS A 152 4.16 -3.85 3.78
CA CYS A 152 3.72 -3.88 2.38
C CYS A 152 4.89 -4.03 1.42
N LEU A 153 4.77 -4.99 0.49
CA LEU A 153 5.61 -5.10 -0.69
C LEU A 153 4.83 -4.55 -1.88
N ALA A 154 5.37 -3.58 -2.58
CA ALA A 154 4.71 -2.93 -3.69
C ALA A 154 5.56 -2.98 -4.96
N SER A 155 4.90 -3.18 -6.11
CA SER A 155 5.51 -3.06 -7.43
C SER A 155 4.55 -2.34 -8.38
N PRO A 156 5.04 -1.58 -9.38
CA PRO A 156 4.17 -1.00 -10.41
C PRO A 156 3.50 -2.05 -11.32
N ARG A 157 4.01 -3.28 -11.35
CA ARG A 157 3.61 -4.35 -12.26
C ARG A 157 2.85 -5.45 -11.54
N VAL A 158 1.73 -5.87 -12.14
CA VAL A 158 0.87 -6.96 -11.60
C VAL A 158 1.59 -8.30 -11.64
N ASP A 159 2.29 -8.61 -12.73
CA ASP A 159 3.02 -9.87 -12.90
C ASP A 159 4.11 -10.06 -11.83
N VAL A 160 4.82 -9.00 -11.46
CA VAL A 160 5.79 -9.02 -10.35
C VAL A 160 5.09 -9.32 -9.01
N CYS A 161 3.95 -8.68 -8.72
CA CYS A 161 3.19 -8.98 -7.50
C CYS A 161 2.73 -10.46 -7.46
N LEU A 162 2.30 -11.00 -8.61
CA LEU A 162 1.88 -12.40 -8.73
C LEU A 162 3.05 -13.39 -8.57
N GLU A 163 4.26 -13.02 -9.03
CA GLU A 163 5.48 -13.82 -8.83
C GLU A 163 5.97 -13.77 -7.37
N LEU A 164 5.93 -12.59 -6.74
CA LEU A 164 6.36 -12.42 -5.36
C LEU A 164 5.46 -13.15 -4.36
N ALA A 165 4.14 -13.16 -4.59
CA ALA A 165 3.18 -13.69 -3.62
C ALA A 165 3.45 -15.15 -3.20
N PRO A 166 3.67 -16.13 -4.09
CA PRO A 166 3.98 -17.51 -3.69
C PRO A 166 5.33 -17.60 -2.96
N ARG A 167 6.35 -16.83 -3.35
CA ARG A 167 7.67 -16.83 -2.69
C ARG A 167 7.58 -16.31 -1.26
N ILE A 168 6.88 -15.19 -1.06
CA ILE A 168 6.64 -14.63 0.26
C ILE A 168 5.78 -15.58 1.10
N LYS A 169 4.74 -16.18 0.53
CA LYS A 169 3.89 -17.15 1.25
C LYS A 169 4.67 -18.40 1.68
N GLN A 170 5.62 -18.84 0.88
CA GLN A 170 6.51 -19.95 1.23
C GLN A 170 7.49 -19.58 2.36
N ALA A 171 8.03 -18.36 2.35
CA ALA A 171 8.93 -17.87 3.39
C ALA A 171 8.19 -17.58 4.71
N PHE A 172 6.93 -17.17 4.65
CA PHE A 172 6.09 -16.78 5.79
C PHE A 172 4.77 -17.56 5.82
N PRO A 173 4.77 -18.90 5.91
CA PRO A 173 3.57 -19.73 5.74
C PRO A 173 2.48 -19.47 6.78
N ALA A 174 2.86 -19.12 8.02
CA ALA A 174 1.95 -18.87 9.12
C ALA A 174 1.40 -17.42 9.14
N VAL A 175 1.96 -16.51 8.34
CA VAL A 175 1.56 -15.10 8.33
C VAL A 175 0.40 -14.90 7.35
N PRO A 176 -0.74 -14.33 7.81
CA PRO A 176 -1.82 -13.92 6.92
C PRO A 176 -1.35 -12.86 5.93
N MET A 177 -1.68 -13.03 4.65
CA MET A 177 -1.23 -12.17 3.57
C MET A 177 -2.39 -11.79 2.65
N ALA A 178 -2.44 -10.53 2.25
CA ALA A 178 -3.34 -10.02 1.21
C ALA A 178 -2.56 -9.67 -0.06
N LEU A 179 -3.15 -9.97 -1.22
CA LEU A 179 -2.61 -9.61 -2.54
C LEU A 179 -3.59 -8.66 -3.24
N LEU A 180 -3.14 -7.45 -3.56
CA LEU A 180 -3.98 -6.37 -4.07
C LEU A 180 -3.50 -5.86 -5.44
N TYR A 181 -4.31 -6.05 -6.47
CA TYR A 181 -4.07 -5.51 -7.81
C TYR A 181 -5.39 -5.18 -8.52
N GLY A 182 -5.34 -4.46 -9.63
CA GLY A 182 -6.53 -4.14 -10.40
C GLY A 182 -7.17 -5.38 -11.01
N GLY A 183 -8.48 -5.56 -10.81
CA GLY A 183 -9.23 -6.72 -11.32
C GLY A 183 -9.23 -7.93 -10.38
N ASN A 184 -8.61 -7.86 -9.20
CA ASN A 184 -8.78 -8.90 -8.18
C ASN A 184 -10.18 -8.76 -7.53
N GLU A 185 -11.01 -9.80 -7.67
CA GLU A 185 -12.35 -9.87 -7.11
C GLU A 185 -12.38 -10.38 -5.66
N ASP A 186 -11.27 -10.97 -5.20
CA ASP A 186 -11.12 -11.55 -3.85
C ASP A 186 -11.07 -10.48 -2.79
N GLY A 187 -11.95 -9.76 -2.49
CA GLY A 187 -12.05 -8.72 -1.46
C GLY A 187 -10.80 -8.44 -0.62
N TYR A 188 -10.68 -7.27 -0.07
CA TYR A 188 -9.59 -6.92 0.85
C TYR A 188 -9.79 -7.60 2.21
N SER A 189 -8.78 -8.28 2.72
CA SER A 189 -8.68 -8.71 4.11
C SER A 189 -7.62 -7.91 4.88
N TYR A 190 -7.93 -7.57 6.12
CA TYR A 190 -7.01 -6.86 7.00
C TYR A 190 -5.94 -7.82 7.52
N THR A 191 -4.71 -7.69 7.01
CA THR A 191 -3.59 -8.59 7.26
C THR A 191 -2.32 -7.83 7.61
N PRO A 192 -1.38 -8.44 8.37
CA PRO A 192 -0.09 -7.83 8.70
C PRO A 192 0.86 -7.75 7.50
N LEU A 193 0.66 -8.57 6.48
CA LEU A 193 1.48 -8.61 5.28
C LEU A 193 0.62 -8.36 4.05
N VAL A 194 1.02 -7.40 3.23
CA VAL A 194 0.30 -7.01 2.01
C VAL A 194 1.28 -7.02 0.84
N ILE A 195 0.88 -7.61 -0.27
CA ILE A 195 1.54 -7.43 -1.57
C ILE A 195 0.59 -6.65 -2.45
N ALA A 196 1.04 -5.56 -3.06
CA ALA A 196 0.15 -4.68 -3.80
C ALA A 196 0.80 -4.07 -5.04
N THR A 197 0.00 -3.79 -6.07
CA THR A 197 0.47 -2.83 -7.07
C THR A 197 0.50 -1.43 -6.46
N THR A 198 1.47 -0.61 -6.89
CA THR A 198 1.67 0.75 -6.36
C THR A 198 0.43 1.64 -6.45
N HIS A 199 -0.42 1.42 -7.46
CA HIS A 199 -1.71 2.11 -7.56
C HIS A 199 -2.65 1.78 -6.39
N GLN A 200 -2.59 0.57 -5.84
CA GLN A 200 -3.43 0.19 -4.69
C GLN A 200 -3.02 0.94 -3.41
N LEU A 201 -1.74 1.36 -3.31
CA LEU A 201 -1.25 2.15 -2.17
C LEU A 201 -1.99 3.48 -2.01
N LEU A 202 -2.55 4.03 -3.08
CA LEU A 202 -3.37 5.24 -3.02
C LEU A 202 -4.68 5.07 -2.21
N ARG A 203 -4.99 3.86 -1.76
CA ARG A 203 -6.10 3.56 -0.83
C ARG A 203 -5.65 3.40 0.62
N PHE A 204 -4.36 3.61 0.90
CA PHE A 204 -3.78 3.52 2.23
C PHE A 204 -3.22 4.87 2.66
N ARG A 205 -3.26 5.13 3.94
CA ARG A 205 -2.70 6.33 4.56
C ARG A 205 -2.11 5.93 5.92
N GLU A 206 -0.81 6.17 6.09
CA GLU A 206 -0.09 5.86 7.35
C GLU A 206 -0.36 4.42 7.85
N ALA A 207 -0.29 3.45 6.91
CA ALA A 207 -0.83 2.10 7.11
C ALA A 207 0.24 1.05 7.35
N PHE A 208 1.50 1.34 7.08
CA PHE A 208 2.57 0.36 7.07
C PHE A 208 3.78 0.87 7.83
N ASP A 209 4.33 0.01 8.69
CA ASP A 209 5.56 0.27 9.43
C ASP A 209 6.80 -0.04 8.55
N LEU A 210 6.63 -0.92 7.56
CA LEU A 210 7.63 -1.20 6.53
C LEU A 210 6.98 -1.21 5.15
N LEU A 211 7.44 -0.32 4.28
CA LEU A 211 7.06 -0.28 2.87
C LEU A 211 8.29 -0.61 2.01
N ILE A 212 8.22 -1.70 1.25
CA ILE A 212 9.23 -2.12 0.29
C ILE A 212 8.66 -1.89 -1.12
N ILE A 213 9.38 -1.13 -1.93
CA ILE A 213 9.00 -0.84 -3.32
C ILE A 213 10.01 -1.52 -4.24
N ASP A 214 9.57 -2.53 -4.99
CA ASP A 214 10.38 -3.19 -6.01
C ASP A 214 10.18 -2.52 -7.38
N GLU A 215 11.17 -2.60 -8.24
CA GLU A 215 11.19 -2.00 -9.58
C GLU A 215 10.84 -0.51 -9.59
N ILE A 216 11.45 0.26 -8.70
CA ILE A 216 11.20 1.71 -8.57
C ILE A 216 11.53 2.49 -9.86
N ASP A 217 12.42 1.97 -10.71
CA ASP A 217 12.77 2.47 -12.02
C ASP A 217 11.69 2.25 -13.09
N SER A 218 10.75 1.34 -12.85
CA SER A 218 9.59 1.09 -13.73
C SER A 218 8.42 2.05 -13.51
N PHE A 219 8.55 3.02 -12.60
CA PHE A 219 7.53 4.05 -12.41
C PHE A 219 7.51 5.00 -13.59
N PRO A 220 6.32 5.32 -14.15
CA PRO A 220 6.24 6.32 -15.21
C PRO A 220 6.67 7.68 -14.65
N TYR A 221 7.61 8.33 -15.33
CA TYR A 221 7.95 9.73 -15.06
C TYR A 221 6.76 10.61 -15.48
N HIS A 222 6.11 11.26 -14.50
CA HIS A 222 4.99 12.17 -14.73
C HIS A 222 5.24 13.55 -14.15
#